data_5ca3f0d19dec90c4044c66483788c361
#
_entry.id   5ca3f0d19dec90c4044c66483788c361
#
_cell.length_a   1.000
_cell.length_b   1.000
_cell.length_c   1.000
_cell.angle_alpha   90.00
_cell.angle_beta   90.00
_cell.angle_gamma   90.00
#
_symmetry.space_group_name_H-M   'P 1'
#
loop_
_entity.id
_entity.type
_entity.pdbx_description
1 polymer ?
#
loop_
_entity_poly.entity_id
_entity_poly.type
_entity_poly.pdbx_seq_one_letter_code
_entity_poly.pdbx_strand_id
1 'polypeptide(L)'
;MIENFIALRAGDKPAPQIIRIDTAASNFNAAVRKVIRCDLYEVVRVQCGLLPPGVILLVDESGLYKEPLRLNKFASVFYGEPIFGDVLLAAEGYRNGEPDIVGLDGYQLQWLRHAFRI
;
A
#
# COMPACT_ATOMS: atom_id res chain seq x y z
N MET A 1 8.49 6.94 15.28
CA MET A 1 7.84 7.99 14.47
C MET A 1 6.61 7.40 13.80
N ILE A 2 5.48 8.10 13.90
CA ILE A 2 4.25 7.64 13.25
C ILE A 2 4.21 8.18 11.83
N GLU A 3 4.04 7.29 10.87
CA GLU A 3 3.96 7.64 9.46
C GLU A 3 2.60 7.22 8.89
N ASN A 4 2.23 7.83 7.79
CA ASN A 4 0.93 7.63 7.17
C ASN A 4 1.03 6.75 5.94
N PHE A 5 0.05 5.88 5.80
CA PHE A 5 -0.11 4.97 4.68
C PHE A 5 -1.57 5.01 4.24
N ILE A 6 -1.88 4.47 3.09
CA ILE A 6 -3.27 4.33 2.66
C ILE A 6 -3.51 2.86 2.33
N ALA A 7 -4.51 2.27 2.97
CA ALA A 7 -4.95 0.92 2.67
C ALA A 7 -6.03 0.95 1.59
N LEU A 8 -5.85 0.13 0.57
CA LEU A 8 -6.85 -0.12 -0.47
C LEU A 8 -7.41 -1.52 -0.24
N ARG A 9 -8.69 -1.58 0.12
CA ARG A 9 -9.33 -2.86 0.44
C ARG A 9 -9.84 -3.55 -0.83
N ALA A 10 -9.70 -4.87 -0.86
CA ALA A 10 -10.29 -5.69 -1.92
C ALA A 10 -11.77 -5.90 -1.65
N GLY A 11 -12.51 -6.21 -2.70
CA GLY A 11 -13.94 -6.54 -2.60
C GLY A 11 -14.84 -5.49 -3.26
N ASP A 12 -16.15 -5.66 -3.06
CA ASP A 12 -17.18 -4.91 -3.79
C ASP A 12 -17.30 -3.45 -3.37
N LYS A 13 -16.88 -3.11 -2.15
CA LYS A 13 -16.97 -1.75 -1.63
C LYS A 13 -15.61 -1.29 -1.12
N PRO A 14 -14.65 -1.09 -2.03
CA PRO A 14 -13.34 -0.62 -1.62
C PRO A 14 -13.46 0.82 -1.09
N ALA A 15 -13.00 1.02 0.14
CA ALA A 15 -12.95 2.34 0.75
C ALA A 15 -11.50 2.60 1.16
N PRO A 16 -10.79 3.50 0.45
CA PRO A 16 -9.43 3.85 0.86
C PRO A 16 -9.42 4.39 2.29
N GLN A 17 -8.45 3.94 3.09
CA GLN A 17 -8.34 4.31 4.49
C GLN A 17 -6.93 4.78 4.81
N ILE A 18 -6.82 5.90 5.52
CA ILE A 18 -5.53 6.34 6.04
C ILE A 18 -5.17 5.46 7.24
N ILE A 19 -4.00 4.82 7.16
CA ILE A 19 -3.48 3.95 8.21
C ILE A 19 -2.23 4.59 8.78
N ARG A 20 -2.14 4.65 10.11
CA ARG A 20 -0.98 5.21 10.81
C ARG A 20 -0.21 4.07 11.46
N ILE A 21 1.08 3.98 11.15
CA ILE A 21 1.96 2.94 11.69
C ILE A 21 3.18 3.60 12.30
N ASP A 22 3.54 3.15 13.50
CA ASP A 22 4.79 3.57 14.13
C ASP A 22 5.94 2.77 13.51
N THR A 23 6.67 3.41 12.62
CA THR A 23 7.75 2.76 11.88
C THR A 23 9.04 2.62 12.70
N ALA A 24 9.13 3.28 13.85
CA ALA A 24 10.26 3.09 14.78
C ALA A 24 10.09 1.82 15.63
N ALA A 25 8.90 1.28 15.72
CA ALA A 25 8.66 0.01 16.38
C ALA A 25 9.32 -1.12 15.59
N SER A 26 9.82 -2.15 16.32
CA SER A 26 10.60 -3.24 15.74
C SER A 26 9.84 -4.18 14.81
N ASN A 27 8.54 -3.93 14.54
CA ASN A 27 7.64 -4.85 13.84
C ASN A 27 6.87 -4.21 12.69
N PHE A 28 7.55 -3.39 11.88
CA PHE A 28 6.89 -2.79 10.71
C PHE A 28 6.30 -3.88 9.78
N ASN A 29 7.06 -4.93 9.49
CA ASN A 29 6.59 -6.00 8.62
C ASN A 29 5.35 -6.71 9.20
N ALA A 30 5.34 -6.94 10.51
CA ALA A 30 4.17 -7.52 11.16
C ALA A 30 2.96 -6.61 11.08
N ALA A 31 3.15 -5.29 11.22
CA ALA A 31 2.07 -4.32 11.09
C ALA A 31 1.48 -4.32 9.69
N VAL A 32 2.32 -4.35 8.66
CA VAL A 32 1.86 -4.43 7.26
C VAL A 32 1.04 -5.71 7.04
N ARG A 33 1.58 -6.86 7.44
CA ARG A 33 0.89 -8.14 7.28
C ARG A 33 -0.49 -8.14 7.96
N LYS A 34 -0.57 -7.53 9.13
CA LYS A 34 -1.84 -7.40 9.85
C LYS A 34 -2.83 -6.50 9.11
N VAL A 35 -2.36 -5.35 8.62
CA VAL A 35 -3.21 -4.37 7.92
C VAL A 35 -3.79 -4.95 6.64
N ILE A 36 -2.98 -5.61 5.83
CA ILE A 36 -3.44 -6.16 4.55
C ILE A 36 -3.79 -7.66 4.64
N ARG A 37 -3.78 -8.22 5.84
CA ARG A 37 -4.25 -9.59 6.12
C ARG A 37 -3.56 -10.64 5.27
N CYS A 38 -2.23 -10.63 5.27
CA CYS A 38 -1.43 -11.57 4.51
C CYS A 38 -0.32 -12.17 5.36
N ASP A 39 0.26 -13.27 4.90
CA ASP A 39 1.41 -13.89 5.53
C ASP A 39 2.72 -13.29 5.06
N LEU A 40 2.80 -13.02 3.76
CA LEU A 40 3.96 -12.38 3.12
C LEU A 40 3.47 -11.34 2.13
N TYR A 41 4.18 -10.23 2.05
CA TYR A 41 3.87 -9.20 1.06
C TYR A 41 5.09 -8.96 0.16
N GLU A 42 4.82 -8.43 -1.02
CA GLU A 42 5.85 -7.99 -1.95
C GLU A 42 5.64 -6.53 -2.34
N VAL A 43 6.71 -5.90 -2.79
CA VAL A 43 6.70 -4.53 -3.28
C VAL A 43 6.41 -4.54 -4.76
N VAL A 44 5.41 -3.77 -5.19
CA VAL A 44 5.08 -3.58 -6.59
C VAL A 44 5.25 -2.10 -6.94
N ARG A 45 6.00 -1.83 -7.98
CA ARG A 45 6.24 -0.47 -8.47
C ARG A 45 5.36 -0.18 -9.66
N VAL A 46 4.72 0.99 -9.62
CA VAL A 46 3.81 1.42 -10.67
C VAL A 46 4.55 2.39 -11.60
N GLN A 47 4.54 2.10 -12.89
CA GLN A 47 5.27 2.89 -13.87
C GLN A 47 4.38 3.77 -14.76
N CYS A 48 3.08 3.72 -14.56
CA CYS A 48 2.13 4.36 -15.47
C CYS A 48 1.86 5.84 -15.20
N GLY A 49 2.52 6.45 -14.21
CA GLY A 49 2.30 7.86 -13.89
C GLY A 49 0.97 8.18 -13.23
N LEU A 50 0.20 7.18 -12.84
CA LEU A 50 -1.09 7.37 -12.16
C LEU A 50 -0.94 7.63 -10.66
N LEU A 51 0.25 7.45 -10.11
CA LEU A 51 0.56 7.71 -8.71
C LEU A 51 1.67 8.75 -8.63
N PRO A 52 1.73 9.52 -7.51
CA PRO A 52 2.85 10.44 -7.29
C PRO A 52 4.18 9.71 -7.30
N PRO A 53 5.28 10.38 -7.70
CA PRO A 53 6.60 9.75 -7.68
C PRO A 53 6.95 9.19 -6.30
N GLY A 54 7.57 8.01 -6.29
CA GLY A 54 8.00 7.34 -5.08
C GLY A 54 6.94 6.49 -4.39
N VAL A 55 5.69 6.56 -4.79
CA VAL A 55 4.63 5.73 -4.20
C VAL A 55 4.73 4.30 -4.76
N ILE A 56 4.63 3.33 -3.85
CA ILE A 56 4.69 1.90 -4.16
C ILE A 56 3.48 1.20 -3.57
N LEU A 57 3.21 0.01 -4.07
CA LEU A 57 2.17 -0.87 -3.54
C LEU A 57 2.82 -2.00 -2.75
N LEU A 58 2.32 -2.27 -1.54
CA LEU A 58 2.64 -3.47 -0.79
C LEU A 58 1.46 -4.42 -0.95
N VAL A 59 1.69 -5.56 -1.60
CA VAL A 59 0.62 -6.46 -2.00
C VAL A 59 0.81 -7.84 -1.38
N ASP A 60 -0.28 -8.56 -1.22
CA ASP A 60 -0.24 -9.95 -0.74
C ASP A 60 0.41 -10.83 -1.81
N GLU A 61 1.55 -11.41 -1.49
CA GLU A 61 2.30 -12.28 -2.40
C GLU A 61 1.48 -13.47 -2.87
N SER A 62 0.56 -13.95 -2.04
CA SER A 62 -0.27 -15.12 -2.32
C SER A 62 -1.72 -14.79 -2.68
N GLY A 63 -2.05 -13.53 -2.93
CA GLY A 63 -3.43 -13.10 -3.15
C GLY A 63 -4.13 -13.84 -4.28
N LEU A 64 -3.40 -14.14 -5.37
CA LEU A 64 -3.93 -14.87 -6.52
C LEU A 64 -4.33 -16.32 -6.18
N TYR A 65 -3.74 -16.89 -5.15
CA TYR A 65 -3.95 -18.30 -4.78
C TYR A 65 -4.94 -18.47 -3.63
N LYS A 66 -5.51 -17.39 -3.12
CA LYS A 66 -6.47 -17.46 -2.01
C LYS A 66 -7.90 -17.63 -2.51
N GLU A 67 -8.67 -18.41 -1.77
CA GLU A 67 -10.08 -18.62 -2.01
C GLU A 67 -10.92 -17.94 -0.91
N PRO A 68 -11.95 -17.15 -1.26
CA PRO A 68 -12.28 -16.72 -2.62
C PRO A 68 -11.33 -15.66 -3.14
N LEU A 69 -11.18 -15.54 -4.45
CA LEU A 69 -10.42 -14.45 -5.05
C LEU A 69 -11.10 -13.12 -4.77
N ARG A 70 -10.32 -12.16 -4.28
CA ARG A 70 -10.83 -10.82 -3.93
C ARG A 70 -10.08 -9.77 -4.74
N LEU A 71 -10.66 -9.35 -5.86
CA LEU A 71 -10.07 -8.34 -6.73
C LEU A 71 -9.95 -7.01 -5.99
N ASN A 72 -8.77 -6.38 -6.10
CA ASN A 72 -8.56 -5.02 -5.62
C ASN A 72 -8.65 -4.08 -6.81
N LYS A 73 -9.77 -3.38 -6.93
CA LYS A 73 -10.06 -2.55 -8.11
C LYS A 73 -9.09 -1.38 -8.26
N PHE A 74 -8.83 -0.65 -7.18
CA PHE A 74 -7.92 0.51 -7.25
C PHE A 74 -6.49 0.09 -7.58
N ALA A 75 -5.99 -0.92 -6.87
CA ALA A 75 -4.63 -1.39 -7.10
C ALA A 75 -4.46 -1.93 -8.51
N SER A 76 -5.47 -2.62 -9.03
CA SER A 76 -5.44 -3.16 -10.39
C SER A 76 -5.39 -2.06 -11.44
N VAL A 77 -6.13 -0.98 -11.24
CA VAL A 77 -6.09 0.19 -12.15
C VAL A 77 -4.69 0.81 -12.16
N PHE A 78 -4.10 1.02 -10.98
CA PHE A 78 -2.76 1.62 -10.88
C PHE A 78 -1.68 0.73 -11.48
N TYR A 79 -1.79 -0.56 -11.28
CA TYR A 79 -0.79 -1.51 -11.78
C TYR A 79 -0.96 -1.84 -13.27
N GLY A 80 -2.21 -1.80 -13.76
CA GLY A 80 -2.53 -2.15 -15.14
C GLY A 80 -2.82 -3.62 -15.35
N GLU A 81 -2.78 -4.44 -14.30
CA GLU A 81 -3.09 -5.87 -14.31
C GLU A 81 -3.81 -6.24 -13.03
N PRO A 82 -4.57 -7.34 -13.01
CA PRO A 82 -5.32 -7.72 -11.82
C PRO A 82 -4.44 -7.93 -10.59
N ILE A 83 -4.80 -7.31 -9.48
CA ILE A 83 -4.21 -7.51 -8.16
C ILE A 83 -5.32 -7.98 -7.23
N PHE A 84 -5.02 -9.02 -6.44
CA PHE A 84 -5.97 -9.64 -5.51
C PHE A 84 -5.52 -9.43 -4.07
N GLY A 85 -6.48 -9.20 -3.18
CA GLY A 85 -6.21 -8.95 -1.77
C GLY A 85 -6.09 -7.46 -1.44
N ASP A 86 -5.99 -7.17 -0.15
CA ASP A 86 -5.80 -5.80 0.31
C ASP A 86 -4.38 -5.32 -0.04
N VAL A 87 -4.23 -4.01 -0.23
CA VAL A 87 -2.96 -3.39 -0.62
C VAL A 87 -2.70 -2.20 0.28
N LEU A 88 -1.44 -1.96 0.60
CA LEU A 88 -1.03 -0.77 1.33
C LEU A 88 -0.19 0.12 0.41
N LEU A 89 -0.58 1.37 0.28
CA LEU A 89 0.23 2.38 -0.39
C LEU A 89 1.26 2.91 0.58
N ALA A 90 2.52 2.83 0.18
CA ALA A 90 3.67 3.30 0.93
C ALA A 90 4.57 4.08 0.00
N ALA A 91 5.77 4.44 0.43
CA ALA A 91 6.74 5.14 -0.39
C ALA A 91 8.12 4.51 -0.30
N GLU A 92 8.91 4.72 -1.34
CA GLU A 92 10.34 4.44 -1.29
C GLU A 92 11.05 5.67 -0.74
N GLY A 93 11.95 5.46 0.19
CA GLY A 93 12.73 6.54 0.81
C GLY A 93 13.99 5.99 1.43
N TYR A 94 14.48 6.71 2.44
CA TYR A 94 15.71 6.36 3.11
C TYR A 94 15.52 6.44 4.61
N ARG A 95 16.17 5.51 5.35
CA ARG A 95 16.30 5.57 6.80
C ARG A 95 17.76 5.37 7.14
N ASN A 96 18.32 6.26 7.93
CA ASN A 96 19.72 6.19 8.32
C ASN A 96 20.65 6.04 7.10
N GLY A 97 20.34 6.73 6.00
CA GLY A 97 21.13 6.67 4.78
C GLY A 97 20.93 5.43 3.91
N GLU A 98 20.06 4.51 4.30
CA GLU A 98 19.79 3.27 3.58
C GLU A 98 18.41 3.33 2.89
N PRO A 99 18.28 2.77 1.67
CA PRO A 99 16.96 2.64 1.04
C PRO A 99 16.02 1.83 1.90
N ASP A 100 14.78 2.29 2.03
CA ASP A 100 13.79 1.62 2.87
C ASP A 100 12.37 1.95 2.38
N ILE A 101 11.41 1.15 2.84
CA ILE A 101 9.99 1.45 2.71
C ILE A 101 9.64 2.43 3.83
N VAL A 102 9.06 3.56 3.44
CA VAL A 102 8.68 4.61 4.38
C VAL A 102 7.21 4.97 4.17
N GLY A 103 6.64 5.73 5.10
CA GLY A 103 5.30 6.27 4.95
C GLY A 103 5.22 7.31 3.84
N LEU A 104 4.00 7.64 3.44
CA LEU A 104 3.74 8.68 2.45
C LEU A 104 4.14 10.04 3.04
N ASP A 105 4.83 10.84 2.26
CA ASP A 105 5.14 12.22 2.66
C ASP A 105 3.92 13.12 2.52
N GLY A 106 4.04 14.39 2.93
CA GLY A 106 2.92 15.32 2.90
C GLY A 106 2.34 15.54 1.50
N TYR A 107 3.20 15.64 0.49
CA TYR A 107 2.76 15.81 -0.90
C TYR A 107 2.05 14.56 -1.42
N GLN A 108 2.63 13.39 -1.21
CA GLN A 108 2.06 12.12 -1.64
C GLN A 108 0.70 11.86 -0.97
N LEU A 109 0.64 12.07 0.34
CA LEU A 109 -0.57 11.86 1.11
C LEU A 109 -1.69 12.80 0.65
N GLN A 110 -1.39 14.08 0.48
CA GLN A 110 -2.38 15.05 0.07
C GLN A 110 -2.88 14.78 -1.35
N TRP A 111 -1.99 14.43 -2.26
CA TRP A 111 -2.36 14.08 -3.63
C TRP A 111 -3.32 12.88 -3.64
N LEU A 112 -2.99 11.84 -2.88
CA LEU A 112 -3.81 10.63 -2.81
C LEU A 112 -5.14 10.88 -2.10
N ARG A 113 -5.14 11.66 -1.03
CA ARG A 113 -6.39 12.04 -0.35
C ARG A 113 -7.33 12.78 -1.30
N HIS A 114 -6.79 13.68 -2.10
CA HIS A 114 -7.59 14.41 -3.08
C HIS A 114 -8.13 13.45 -4.14
N ALA A 115 -7.29 12.56 -4.68
CA ALA A 115 -7.68 11.60 -5.70
C ALA A 115 -8.77 10.64 -5.21
N PHE A 116 -8.68 10.17 -3.97
CA PHE A 116 -9.64 9.25 -3.38
C PHE A 116 -10.79 9.95 -2.66
N ARG A 117 -10.73 11.26 -2.50
CA ARG A 117 -11.73 12.06 -1.76
C ARG A 117 -11.89 11.61 -0.31
N ILE A 118 -10.79 11.43 0.36
CA ILE A 118 -10.79 11.02 1.78
C ILE A 118 -10.14 12.06 2.68
#